data_14d997edaca8cc681d6fd47c7d86d59b
#
_entry.id   14d997edaca8cc681d6fd47c7d86d59b
#
_cell.length_a   1.000
_cell.length_b   1.000
_cell.length_c   1.000
_cell.angle_alpha   90.00
_cell.angle_beta   90.00
_cell.angle_gamma   90.00
#
_symmetry.space_group_name_H-M   'P 1'
#
loop_
_entity.id
_entity.type
_entity.pdbx_description
1 polymer ?
#
loop_
_entity_poly.entity_id
_entity_poly.type
_entity_poly.pdbx_seq_one_letter_code
_entity_poly.pdbx_strand_id
1 'polypeptide(L)'
;MLHREDDEGLIVVSQPAHAWVAGQMARQWGNAEFGEFAPHEEVCLAAEQHDIGWLQWEQAPTLNVKTGRPHTFMELAVPTHTAMWSSAEPLSLQYGRYPALLVSMHGTGLYEKYHDSSKDSSDDLEAIDDFLTAAHAFQEGLLCDLREDPLFSRHATLETITRNQRLVAVWDWLSLILCMGLKEKRKIDDVPVAKGKGKTLQLTPVNGDGNEVRISPWPFKRVTLTLRCEGRRLPGKWKDCLKMREALQSAPWVPIQIELRA
;
A
#
# COMPACT_ATOMS: atom_id res chain seq x y z
N MET A 1 0.49 6.22 8.91
CA MET A 1 0.24 7.47 8.14
C MET A 1 1.41 7.80 7.24
N LEU A 2 1.18 8.53 6.13
CA LEU A 2 2.21 9.12 5.29
C LEU A 2 2.35 10.61 5.62
N HIS A 3 3.56 11.12 5.54
CA HIS A 3 3.86 12.54 5.71
C HIS A 3 4.26 13.14 4.36
N ARG A 4 3.53 14.18 3.94
CA ARG A 4 3.83 15.00 2.78
C ARG A 4 4.06 16.43 3.25
N GLU A 5 5.13 17.06 2.83
CA GLU A 5 5.42 18.46 3.13
C GLU A 5 5.30 19.31 1.88
N ASP A 6 4.61 20.45 2.02
CA ASP A 6 4.55 21.54 1.06
C ASP A 6 4.95 22.87 1.74
N ASP A 7 4.84 24.00 1.02
CA ASP A 7 5.21 25.33 1.51
C ASP A 7 4.36 25.79 2.72
N GLU A 8 3.18 25.19 2.91
CA GLU A 8 2.26 25.50 4.01
C GLU A 8 2.42 24.56 5.22
N GLY A 9 3.27 23.53 5.11
CA GLY A 9 3.62 22.61 6.18
C GLY A 9 3.26 21.15 5.94
N LEU A 10 2.99 20.40 7.01
CA LEU A 10 2.73 18.98 6.97
C LEU A 10 1.30 18.66 6.52
N ILE A 11 1.18 17.80 5.53
CA ILE A 11 -0.05 17.08 5.19
C ILE A 11 0.12 15.64 5.62
N VAL A 12 -0.83 15.13 6.38
CA VAL A 12 -0.90 13.74 6.80
C VAL A 12 -1.88 12.99 5.90
N VAL A 13 -1.41 11.96 5.21
CA VAL A 13 -2.24 11.08 4.38
C VAL A 13 -2.38 9.75 5.09
N SER A 14 -3.61 9.24 5.20
CA SER A 14 -3.86 7.94 5.84
C SER A 14 -3.46 6.78 4.95
N GLN A 15 -3.17 5.62 5.54
CA GLN A 15 -2.87 4.40 4.79
C GLN A 15 -4.05 3.99 3.87
N PRO A 16 -5.33 4.02 4.31
CA PRO A 16 -6.44 3.77 3.39
C PRO A 16 -6.54 4.77 2.23
N ALA A 17 -6.11 6.03 2.42
CA ALA A 17 -6.16 7.02 1.34
C ALA A 17 -5.14 6.74 0.24
N HIS A 18 -3.91 6.30 0.58
CA HIS A 18 -2.95 5.89 -0.45
C HIS A 18 -3.32 4.54 -1.08
N ALA A 19 -3.91 3.62 -0.31
CA ALA A 19 -4.40 2.35 -0.85
C ALA A 19 -5.50 2.59 -1.90
N TRP A 20 -6.37 3.58 -1.69
CA TRP A 20 -7.31 4.01 -2.73
C TRP A 20 -6.60 4.52 -3.99
N VAL A 21 -5.47 5.23 -3.88
CA VAL A 21 -4.64 5.63 -5.04
C VAL A 21 -4.08 4.39 -5.75
N ALA A 22 -3.64 3.37 -5.02
CA ALA A 22 -3.22 2.09 -5.59
C ALA A 22 -4.35 1.42 -6.39
N GLY A 23 -5.58 1.40 -5.86
CA GLY A 23 -6.77 0.89 -6.57
C GLY A 23 -7.12 1.68 -7.83
N GLN A 24 -6.96 3.02 -7.83
CA GLN A 24 -7.13 3.84 -9.04
C GLN A 24 -6.12 3.46 -10.12
N MET A 25 -4.86 3.22 -9.76
CA MET A 25 -3.82 2.77 -10.69
C MET A 25 -4.10 1.36 -11.22
N ALA A 26 -4.50 0.43 -10.36
CA ALA A 26 -4.82 -0.93 -10.74
C ALA A 26 -5.88 -0.99 -11.86
N ARG A 27 -6.97 -0.23 -11.73
CA ARG A 27 -8.04 -0.16 -12.73
C ARG A 27 -7.59 0.36 -14.10
N GLN A 28 -6.51 1.12 -14.16
CA GLN A 28 -5.95 1.67 -15.39
C GLN A 28 -4.71 0.93 -15.89
N TRP A 29 -4.25 -0.08 -15.13
CA TRP A 29 -3.08 -0.85 -15.46
C TRP A 29 -3.28 -1.75 -16.67
N GLY A 30 -2.21 -1.94 -17.42
CA GLY A 30 -2.15 -2.89 -18.52
C GLY A 30 -2.12 -2.22 -19.89
N ASN A 31 -1.22 -2.72 -20.70
CA ASN A 31 -1.08 -2.44 -22.12
C ASN A 31 -0.36 -3.64 -22.77
N ALA A 32 0.04 -3.54 -24.04
CA ALA A 32 0.69 -4.65 -24.74
C ALA A 32 2.00 -5.13 -24.05
N GLU A 33 2.70 -4.25 -23.34
CA GLU A 33 3.95 -4.55 -22.65
C GLU A 33 3.74 -5.12 -21.24
N PHE A 34 2.87 -4.49 -20.45
CA PHE A 34 2.64 -4.88 -19.05
C PHE A 34 1.56 -5.93 -18.86
N GLY A 35 0.70 -6.11 -19.87
CA GLY A 35 -0.35 -7.12 -19.88
C GLY A 35 -1.49 -6.82 -18.92
N GLU A 36 -2.56 -7.58 -19.11
CA GLU A 36 -3.71 -7.60 -18.24
C GLU A 36 -3.50 -8.55 -17.06
N PHE A 37 -4.37 -8.51 -16.07
CA PHE A 37 -4.40 -9.41 -14.92
C PHE A 37 -5.83 -9.86 -14.64
N ALA A 38 -5.98 -10.98 -13.97
CA ALA A 38 -7.27 -11.57 -13.65
C ALA A 38 -7.20 -12.36 -12.31
N PRO A 39 -8.31 -12.43 -11.55
CA PRO A 39 -9.60 -11.79 -11.80
C PRO A 39 -9.50 -10.27 -11.58
N HIS A 40 -10.04 -9.46 -12.51
CA HIS A 40 -9.74 -8.03 -12.56
C HIS A 40 -10.25 -7.25 -11.36
N GLU A 41 -11.54 -7.39 -11.03
CA GLU A 41 -12.15 -6.59 -9.96
C GLU A 41 -11.63 -6.98 -8.58
N GLU A 42 -11.42 -8.27 -8.33
CA GLU A 42 -10.89 -8.76 -7.06
C GLU A 42 -9.45 -8.30 -6.81
N VAL A 43 -8.63 -8.25 -7.86
CA VAL A 43 -7.25 -7.73 -7.74
C VAL A 43 -7.23 -6.21 -7.58
N CYS A 44 -8.11 -5.48 -8.29
CA CYS A 44 -8.27 -4.04 -8.08
C CYS A 44 -8.73 -3.74 -6.63
N LEU A 45 -9.67 -4.52 -6.12
CA LEU A 45 -10.16 -4.39 -4.76
C LEU A 45 -9.07 -4.73 -3.73
N ALA A 46 -8.27 -5.77 -3.98
CA ALA A 46 -7.11 -6.08 -3.15
C ALA A 46 -6.11 -4.91 -3.10
N ALA A 47 -5.82 -4.28 -4.25
CA ALA A 47 -4.97 -3.09 -4.30
C ALA A 47 -5.56 -1.91 -3.54
N GLU A 48 -6.89 -1.72 -3.57
CA GLU A 48 -7.58 -0.64 -2.87
C GLU A 48 -7.68 -0.88 -1.36
N GLN A 49 -7.66 -2.15 -0.93
CA GLN A 49 -7.83 -2.56 0.46
C GLN A 49 -6.56 -3.15 1.08
N HIS A 50 -5.41 -3.09 0.41
CA HIS A 50 -4.20 -3.76 0.88
C HIS A 50 -3.80 -3.33 2.30
N ASP A 51 -4.13 -2.11 2.69
CA ASP A 51 -3.86 -1.52 4.01
C ASP A 51 -5.10 -1.43 4.93
N ILE A 52 -6.13 -2.25 4.71
CA ILE A 52 -7.38 -2.18 5.50
C ILE A 52 -7.16 -2.39 7.00
N GLY A 53 -6.15 -3.15 7.40
CA GLY A 53 -5.78 -3.35 8.81
C GLY A 53 -5.35 -2.08 9.55
N TRP A 54 -4.97 -1.03 8.83
CA TRP A 54 -4.59 0.25 9.41
C TRP A 54 -5.78 1.10 9.88
N LEU A 55 -7.00 0.81 9.44
CA LEU A 55 -8.18 1.65 9.71
C LEU A 55 -8.36 1.97 11.19
N GLN A 56 -8.22 0.97 12.07
CA GLN A 56 -8.42 1.16 13.50
C GLN A 56 -7.33 2.04 14.12
N TRP A 57 -6.09 1.82 13.75
CA TRP A 57 -4.97 2.63 14.23
C TRP A 57 -5.05 4.07 13.72
N GLU A 58 -5.45 4.28 12.47
CA GLU A 58 -5.60 5.61 11.85
C GLU A 58 -6.69 6.46 12.51
N GLN A 59 -7.67 5.85 13.20
CA GLN A 59 -8.66 6.58 13.98
C GLN A 59 -8.10 7.16 15.29
N ALA A 60 -7.04 6.55 15.83
CA ALA A 60 -6.41 6.96 17.08
C ALA A 60 -4.87 6.82 17.00
N PRO A 61 -4.21 7.52 16.06
CA PRO A 61 -2.78 7.35 15.81
C PRO A 61 -1.95 7.74 17.03
N THR A 62 -0.78 7.13 17.14
CA THR A 62 0.16 7.41 18.22
C THR A 62 1.09 8.56 17.87
N LEU A 63 1.56 9.27 18.90
CA LEU A 63 2.47 10.40 18.79
C LEU A 63 3.92 9.93 18.83
N ASN A 64 4.73 10.30 17.84
CA ASN A 64 6.16 10.22 17.93
C ASN A 64 6.70 11.39 18.76
N VAL A 65 7.09 11.10 20.00
CA VAL A 65 7.56 12.12 20.96
C VAL A 65 8.84 12.82 20.52
N LYS A 66 9.65 12.20 19.66
CA LYS A 66 10.90 12.79 19.14
C LYS A 66 10.62 13.87 18.10
N THR A 67 9.62 13.66 17.24
CA THR A 67 9.27 14.59 16.17
C THR A 67 8.14 15.55 16.57
N GLY A 68 7.32 15.15 17.54
CA GLY A 68 6.09 15.83 17.93
C GLY A 68 4.96 15.68 16.89
N ARG A 69 5.03 14.67 16.02
CA ARG A 69 4.08 14.40 14.93
C ARG A 69 3.46 13.00 15.09
N PRO A 70 2.36 12.67 14.40
CA PRO A 70 1.89 11.28 14.35
C PRO A 70 3.00 10.35 13.85
N HIS A 71 3.07 9.12 14.34
CA HIS A 71 3.99 8.15 13.78
C HIS A 71 3.70 7.91 12.29
N THR A 72 4.74 7.80 11.50
CA THR A 72 4.64 7.25 10.14
C THR A 72 4.52 5.72 10.20
N PHE A 73 4.16 5.11 9.08
CA PHE A 73 4.07 3.64 8.98
C PHE A 73 5.40 2.93 9.26
N MET A 74 6.53 3.59 9.00
CA MET A 74 7.89 3.06 9.25
C MET A 74 8.36 3.16 10.70
N GLU A 75 7.61 3.84 11.58
CA GLU A 75 8.05 4.14 12.95
C GLU A 75 7.31 3.32 14.01
N LEU A 76 6.40 2.43 13.58
CA LEU A 76 5.62 1.61 14.50
C LEU A 76 6.45 0.44 15.02
N ALA A 77 6.20 0.08 16.29
CA ALA A 77 6.75 -1.13 16.88
C ALA A 77 6.21 -2.38 16.16
N VAL A 78 7.05 -3.40 16.02
CA VAL A 78 6.73 -4.65 15.34
C VAL A 78 5.45 -5.29 15.86
N PRO A 79 5.21 -5.45 17.19
CA PRO A 79 3.97 -6.07 17.68
C PRO A 79 2.70 -5.30 17.30
N THR A 80 2.78 -3.97 17.23
CA THR A 80 1.64 -3.15 16.77
C THR A 80 1.39 -3.36 15.28
N HIS A 81 2.46 -3.42 14.49
CA HIS A 81 2.39 -3.58 13.05
C HIS A 81 1.89 -4.98 12.65
N THR A 82 2.40 -6.05 13.28
CA THR A 82 1.91 -7.42 13.03
C THR A 82 0.44 -7.60 13.44
N ALA A 83 0.01 -7.01 14.57
CA ALA A 83 -1.39 -7.04 14.99
C ALA A 83 -2.32 -6.35 13.99
N MET A 84 -1.90 -5.26 13.35
CA MET A 84 -2.67 -4.62 12.28
C MET A 84 -2.80 -5.52 11.05
N TRP A 85 -1.74 -6.21 10.64
CA TRP A 85 -1.78 -7.17 9.53
C TRP A 85 -2.67 -8.37 9.85
N SER A 86 -2.61 -8.92 11.06
CA SER A 86 -3.54 -9.99 11.49
C SER A 86 -4.99 -9.51 11.45
N SER A 87 -5.26 -8.25 11.78
CA SER A 87 -6.63 -7.70 11.70
C SER A 87 -7.09 -7.45 10.25
N ALA A 88 -6.18 -7.34 9.30
CA ALA A 88 -6.52 -7.13 7.89
C ALA A 88 -7.23 -8.35 7.27
N GLU A 89 -6.92 -9.56 7.72
CA GLU A 89 -7.48 -10.81 7.19
C GLU A 89 -9.00 -10.90 7.35
N PRO A 90 -9.58 -10.84 8.58
CA PRO A 90 -11.02 -10.89 8.73
C PRO A 90 -11.74 -9.67 8.13
N LEU A 91 -11.09 -8.51 8.05
CA LEU A 91 -11.66 -7.32 7.42
C LEU A 91 -11.73 -7.48 5.90
N SER A 92 -10.65 -7.92 5.26
CA SER A 92 -10.61 -8.13 3.81
C SER A 92 -11.47 -9.30 3.35
N LEU A 93 -11.67 -10.32 4.20
CA LEU A 93 -12.56 -11.45 3.91
C LEU A 93 -14.02 -11.05 3.69
N GLN A 94 -14.44 -9.90 4.24
CA GLN A 94 -15.78 -9.35 3.99
C GLN A 94 -15.99 -8.93 2.52
N TYR A 95 -14.92 -8.74 1.77
CA TYR A 95 -14.95 -8.44 0.34
C TYR A 95 -14.80 -9.70 -0.54
N GLY A 96 -14.47 -10.85 0.05
CA GLY A 96 -14.32 -12.11 -0.64
C GLY A 96 -12.94 -12.75 -0.46
N ARG A 97 -12.87 -14.04 -0.78
CA ARG A 97 -11.67 -14.88 -0.57
C ARG A 97 -10.46 -14.42 -1.39
N TYR A 98 -10.65 -14.05 -2.67
CA TYR A 98 -9.54 -13.67 -3.53
C TYR A 98 -8.88 -12.34 -3.12
N PRO A 99 -9.61 -11.25 -2.83
CA PRO A 99 -9.04 -10.04 -2.25
C PRO A 99 -8.34 -10.31 -0.91
N ALA A 100 -8.97 -11.11 -0.02
CA ALA A 100 -8.40 -11.42 1.29
C ALA A 100 -7.07 -12.18 1.18
N LEU A 101 -6.95 -13.12 0.24
CA LEU A 101 -5.71 -13.81 -0.04
C LEU A 101 -4.59 -12.82 -0.41
N LEU A 102 -4.84 -11.90 -1.34
CA LEU A 102 -3.83 -10.95 -1.80
C LEU A 102 -3.47 -9.91 -0.72
N VAL A 103 -4.43 -9.47 0.10
CA VAL A 103 -4.19 -8.58 1.24
C VAL A 103 -3.32 -9.28 2.30
N SER A 104 -3.63 -10.53 2.67
CA SER A 104 -2.79 -11.30 3.59
C SER A 104 -1.38 -11.52 3.03
N MET A 105 -1.26 -11.88 1.73
CA MET A 105 0.03 -12.05 1.05
C MET A 105 0.81 -10.72 0.92
N HIS A 106 0.14 -9.57 0.91
CA HIS A 106 0.81 -8.28 0.96
C HIS A 106 1.49 -8.09 2.31
N GLY A 107 0.79 -8.31 3.42
CA GLY A 107 1.33 -8.21 4.78
C GLY A 107 2.51 -9.16 5.02
N THR A 108 2.40 -10.46 4.66
CA THR A 108 3.51 -11.41 4.81
C THR A 108 4.71 -11.03 3.94
N GLY A 109 4.44 -10.57 2.70
CA GLY A 109 5.49 -10.16 1.77
C GLY A 109 6.34 -8.97 2.25
N LEU A 110 5.81 -8.08 3.10
CA LEU A 110 6.58 -7.00 3.71
C LEU A 110 7.64 -7.55 4.66
N TYR A 111 7.29 -8.51 5.51
CA TYR A 111 8.23 -9.13 6.45
C TYR A 111 9.23 -10.06 5.75
N GLU A 112 8.78 -10.86 4.79
CA GLU A 112 9.64 -11.84 4.12
C GLU A 112 10.67 -11.23 3.18
N LYS A 113 10.37 -10.06 2.59
CA LYS A 113 11.20 -9.48 1.51
C LYS A 113 11.89 -8.18 1.88
N TYR A 114 11.32 -7.39 2.77
CA TYR A 114 11.76 -6.01 2.99
C TYR A 114 12.12 -5.71 4.44
N HIS A 115 11.69 -6.53 5.39
CA HIS A 115 11.99 -6.33 6.80
C HIS A 115 13.45 -6.72 7.12
N ASP A 116 14.16 -5.82 7.81
CA ASP A 116 15.53 -6.06 8.30
C ASP A 116 15.48 -6.51 9.76
N SER A 117 15.45 -7.81 9.98
CA SER A 117 15.39 -8.43 11.31
C SER A 117 16.67 -8.25 12.16
N SER A 118 17.73 -7.68 11.60
CA SER A 118 19.00 -7.51 12.34
C SER A 118 18.91 -6.59 13.56
N LYS A 119 17.84 -5.82 13.68
CA LYS A 119 17.57 -4.85 14.76
C LYS A 119 16.46 -5.27 15.69
N ASP A 120 15.83 -6.40 15.43
CA ASP A 120 14.68 -6.88 16.19
C ASP A 120 15.11 -7.48 17.53
N SER A 121 14.28 -7.27 18.54
CA SER A 121 14.37 -7.98 19.81
C SER A 121 13.85 -9.42 19.67
N SER A 122 14.08 -10.27 20.67
CA SER A 122 13.49 -11.61 20.73
C SER A 122 11.96 -11.58 20.63
N ASP A 123 11.34 -10.60 21.31
CA ASP A 123 9.88 -10.45 21.34
C ASP A 123 9.34 -9.98 19.98
N ASP A 124 10.09 -9.14 19.24
CA ASP A 124 9.76 -8.75 17.89
C ASP A 124 9.83 -9.94 16.93
N LEU A 125 10.87 -10.76 17.02
CA LEU A 125 11.03 -11.96 16.20
C LEU A 125 9.92 -12.99 16.47
N GLU A 126 9.52 -13.19 17.73
CA GLU A 126 8.41 -14.05 18.12
C GLU A 126 7.09 -13.53 17.52
N ALA A 127 6.83 -12.21 17.63
CA ALA A 127 5.61 -11.61 17.06
C ALA A 127 5.56 -11.72 15.53
N ILE A 128 6.70 -11.66 14.84
CA ILE A 128 6.78 -11.85 13.38
C ILE A 128 6.50 -13.32 13.03
N ASP A 129 7.11 -14.27 13.73
CA ASP A 129 6.95 -15.70 13.47
C ASP A 129 5.50 -16.15 13.68
N ASP A 130 4.90 -15.72 14.78
CA ASP A 130 3.48 -15.96 15.08
C ASP A 130 2.56 -15.41 13.98
N PHE A 131 2.80 -14.16 13.56
CA PHE A 131 2.05 -13.54 12.48
C PHE A 131 2.19 -14.32 11.16
N LEU A 132 3.42 -14.61 10.74
CA LEU A 132 3.67 -15.32 9.48
C LEU A 132 3.07 -16.71 9.48
N THR A 133 3.20 -17.45 10.60
CA THR A 133 2.62 -18.79 10.74
C THR A 133 1.10 -18.76 10.60
N ALA A 134 0.42 -17.85 11.30
CA ALA A 134 -1.03 -17.72 11.21
C ALA A 134 -1.49 -17.28 9.82
N ALA A 135 -0.82 -16.29 9.24
CA ALA A 135 -1.16 -15.76 7.91
C ALA A 135 -0.95 -16.81 6.81
N HIS A 136 0.11 -17.60 6.86
CA HIS A 136 0.32 -18.68 5.89
C HIS A 136 -0.77 -19.76 5.99
N ALA A 137 -1.17 -20.16 7.20
CA ALA A 137 -2.28 -21.10 7.39
C ALA A 137 -3.59 -20.55 6.82
N PHE A 138 -3.88 -19.26 7.04
CA PHE A 138 -5.03 -18.58 6.44
C PHE A 138 -4.97 -18.58 4.90
N GLN A 139 -3.82 -18.23 4.32
CA GLN A 139 -3.60 -18.21 2.88
C GLN A 139 -3.77 -19.62 2.26
N GLU A 140 -3.25 -20.66 2.89
CA GLU A 140 -3.42 -22.04 2.43
C GLU A 140 -4.88 -22.47 2.40
N GLY A 141 -5.64 -22.16 3.44
CA GLY A 141 -7.08 -22.41 3.49
C GLY A 141 -7.83 -21.73 2.34
N LEU A 142 -7.57 -20.43 2.12
CA LEU A 142 -8.19 -19.69 1.02
C LEU A 142 -7.78 -20.26 -0.37
N LEU A 143 -6.53 -20.65 -0.53
CA LEU A 143 -6.04 -21.25 -1.78
C LEU A 143 -6.73 -22.58 -2.08
N CYS A 144 -6.94 -23.44 -1.07
CA CYS A 144 -7.70 -24.68 -1.24
C CYS A 144 -9.12 -24.38 -1.73
N ASP A 145 -9.83 -23.50 -1.04
CA ASP A 145 -11.20 -23.12 -1.39
C ASP A 145 -11.30 -22.51 -2.80
N LEU A 146 -10.37 -21.61 -3.17
CA LEU A 146 -10.37 -20.94 -4.46
C LEU A 146 -10.05 -21.90 -5.63
N ARG A 147 -9.25 -22.94 -5.40
CA ARG A 147 -8.94 -23.95 -6.41
C ARG A 147 -10.12 -24.87 -6.73
N GLU A 148 -11.00 -25.10 -5.75
CA GLU A 148 -12.21 -25.87 -5.92
C GLU A 148 -13.39 -25.06 -6.47
N ASP A 149 -13.30 -23.74 -6.40
CA ASP A 149 -14.37 -22.84 -6.86
C ASP A 149 -14.34 -22.66 -8.39
N PRO A 150 -15.41 -23.03 -9.12
CA PRO A 150 -15.44 -22.91 -10.59
C PRO A 150 -15.17 -21.49 -11.11
N LEU A 151 -15.49 -20.44 -10.33
CA LEU A 151 -15.26 -19.06 -10.72
C LEU A 151 -13.77 -18.68 -10.62
N PHE A 152 -13.06 -19.20 -9.62
CA PHE A 152 -11.70 -18.77 -9.29
C PHE A 152 -10.61 -19.79 -9.62
N SER A 153 -10.93 -21.07 -9.83
CA SER A 153 -9.94 -22.17 -10.01
C SER A 153 -8.88 -21.85 -11.07
N ARG A 154 -9.28 -21.29 -12.21
CA ARG A 154 -8.36 -20.86 -13.28
C ARG A 154 -7.43 -19.71 -12.87
N HIS A 155 -7.78 -18.94 -11.84
CA HIS A 155 -7.04 -17.81 -11.31
C HIS A 155 -6.27 -18.12 -10.02
N ALA A 156 -6.51 -19.31 -9.44
CA ALA A 156 -5.85 -19.78 -8.21
C ALA A 156 -4.57 -20.62 -8.50
N THR A 157 -3.95 -20.40 -9.65
CA THR A 157 -2.65 -20.98 -9.98
C THR A 157 -1.52 -20.19 -9.30
N LEU A 158 -0.41 -20.86 -8.97
CA LEU A 158 0.76 -20.23 -8.36
C LEU A 158 1.26 -19.03 -9.20
N GLU A 159 1.33 -19.19 -10.52
CA GLU A 159 1.76 -18.15 -11.45
C GLU A 159 0.87 -16.91 -11.37
N THR A 160 -0.45 -17.09 -11.47
CA THR A 160 -1.42 -15.98 -11.46
C THR A 160 -1.41 -15.25 -10.13
N ILE A 161 -1.41 -15.99 -9.01
CA ILE A 161 -1.43 -15.40 -7.67
C ILE A 161 -0.13 -14.66 -7.39
N THR A 162 1.04 -15.25 -7.70
CA THR A 162 2.33 -14.58 -7.52
C THR A 162 2.41 -13.31 -8.36
N ARG A 163 1.92 -13.33 -9.61
CA ARG A 163 1.85 -12.14 -10.44
C ARG A 163 0.96 -11.06 -9.84
N ASN A 164 -0.24 -11.42 -9.38
CA ASN A 164 -1.19 -10.48 -8.80
C ASN A 164 -0.68 -9.89 -7.49
N GLN A 165 -0.08 -10.71 -6.61
CA GLN A 165 0.60 -10.23 -5.39
C GLN A 165 1.68 -9.19 -5.71
N ARG A 166 2.52 -9.46 -6.73
CA ARG A 166 3.56 -8.52 -7.15
C ARG A 166 2.98 -7.23 -7.72
N LEU A 167 1.87 -7.29 -8.45
CA LEU A 167 1.18 -6.10 -8.93
C LEU A 167 0.64 -5.26 -7.77
N VAL A 168 0.01 -5.86 -6.77
CA VAL A 168 -0.44 -5.15 -5.56
C VAL A 168 0.74 -4.44 -4.88
N ALA A 169 1.87 -5.11 -4.70
CA ALA A 169 3.07 -4.52 -4.11
C ALA A 169 3.64 -3.36 -4.97
N VAL A 170 3.58 -3.44 -6.30
CA VAL A 170 4.00 -2.37 -7.20
C VAL A 170 3.09 -1.14 -7.07
N TRP A 171 1.77 -1.35 -7.02
CA TRP A 171 0.81 -0.24 -6.86
C TRP A 171 0.89 0.38 -5.48
N ASP A 172 1.16 -0.39 -4.45
CA ASP A 172 1.49 0.11 -3.11
C ASP A 172 2.71 1.03 -3.17
N TRP A 173 3.86 0.56 -3.65
CA TRP A 173 5.07 1.37 -3.78
C TRP A 173 4.86 2.65 -4.61
N LEU A 174 4.15 2.55 -5.73
CA LEU A 174 3.79 3.72 -6.52
C LEU A 174 2.96 4.71 -5.71
N SER A 175 1.91 4.24 -5.04
CA SER A 175 1.02 5.10 -4.26
C SER A 175 1.71 5.76 -3.08
N LEU A 176 2.60 5.04 -2.38
CA LEU A 176 3.44 5.61 -1.32
C LEU A 176 4.30 6.77 -1.82
N ILE A 177 5.07 6.53 -2.90
CA ILE A 177 5.94 7.55 -3.51
C ILE A 177 5.14 8.78 -3.95
N LEU A 178 4.01 8.56 -4.60
CA LEU A 178 3.17 9.62 -5.16
C LEU A 178 2.47 10.43 -4.06
N CYS A 179 1.90 9.77 -3.05
CA CYS A 179 1.21 10.44 -1.95
C CYS A 179 2.18 11.22 -1.05
N MET A 180 3.41 10.75 -0.87
CA MET A 180 4.45 11.50 -0.15
C MET A 180 5.01 12.69 -0.95
N GLY A 181 4.72 12.75 -2.25
CA GLY A 181 5.22 13.80 -3.14
C GLY A 181 6.62 13.50 -3.68
N LEU A 182 6.71 13.18 -4.96
CA LEU A 182 7.97 12.83 -5.61
C LEU A 182 8.83 14.07 -5.85
N LYS A 183 9.93 14.24 -5.09
CA LYS A 183 10.88 15.35 -5.25
C LYS A 183 12.13 15.00 -6.06
N GLU A 184 12.45 13.74 -6.19
CA GLU A 184 13.62 13.23 -6.91
C GLU A 184 13.29 11.96 -7.69
N LYS A 185 14.15 11.59 -8.64
CA LYS A 185 13.96 10.36 -9.41
C LYS A 185 13.93 9.13 -8.52
N ARG A 186 12.96 8.24 -8.76
CA ARG A 186 12.84 6.94 -8.09
C ARG A 186 12.72 5.82 -9.12
N LYS A 187 13.02 4.61 -8.67
CA LYS A 187 12.88 3.38 -9.48
C LYS A 187 12.08 2.35 -8.71
N ILE A 188 11.32 1.56 -9.44
CA ILE A 188 10.66 0.35 -8.94
C ILE A 188 11.09 -0.79 -9.86
N ASP A 189 11.81 -1.73 -9.31
CA ASP A 189 12.36 -2.86 -10.03
C ASP A 189 11.39 -4.04 -10.08
N ASP A 190 11.65 -4.99 -10.98
CA ASP A 190 10.92 -6.24 -11.11
C ASP A 190 9.41 -6.11 -11.32
N VAL A 191 8.95 -5.05 -11.95
CA VAL A 191 7.53 -4.83 -12.25
C VAL A 191 7.04 -5.87 -13.27
N PRO A 192 5.96 -6.62 -12.96
CA PRO A 192 5.45 -7.66 -13.85
C PRO A 192 5.07 -7.14 -15.24
N VAL A 193 5.49 -7.87 -16.27
CA VAL A 193 5.16 -7.60 -17.69
C VAL A 193 4.33 -8.74 -18.28
N ALA A 194 3.80 -8.54 -19.49
CA ALA A 194 2.98 -9.55 -20.17
C ALA A 194 3.76 -10.84 -20.46
N LYS A 195 5.03 -10.71 -20.83
CA LYS A 195 5.92 -11.84 -21.14
C LYS A 195 7.36 -11.52 -20.76
N GLY A 196 8.05 -12.52 -20.20
CA GLY A 196 9.47 -12.40 -19.86
C GLY A 196 9.74 -11.91 -18.45
N LYS A 197 10.95 -11.40 -18.24
CA LYS A 197 11.39 -10.89 -16.94
C LYS A 197 10.76 -9.53 -16.64
N GLY A 198 10.55 -9.23 -15.35
CA GLY A 198 10.08 -7.93 -14.90
C GLY A 198 10.92 -6.75 -15.40
N LYS A 199 10.33 -5.58 -15.44
CA LYS A 199 10.97 -4.31 -15.86
C LYS A 199 11.11 -3.35 -14.70
N THR A 200 12.04 -2.42 -14.82
CA THR A 200 12.19 -1.29 -13.91
C THR A 200 11.35 -0.12 -14.40
N LEU A 201 10.44 0.38 -13.59
CA LEU A 201 9.79 1.68 -13.80
C LEU A 201 10.67 2.79 -13.24
N GLN A 202 10.89 3.82 -14.03
CA GLN A 202 11.54 5.04 -13.59
C GLN A 202 10.50 6.15 -13.41
N LEU A 203 10.44 6.72 -12.22
CA LEU A 203 9.59 7.87 -11.88
C LEU A 203 10.45 9.11 -11.88
N THR A 204 10.02 10.15 -12.59
CA THR A 204 10.73 11.43 -12.68
C THR A 204 9.75 12.55 -12.38
N PRO A 205 10.00 13.38 -11.35
CA PRO A 205 9.18 14.56 -11.11
C PRO A 205 9.33 15.54 -12.29
N VAL A 206 8.22 16.15 -12.70
CA VAL A 206 8.22 17.14 -13.81
C VAL A 206 8.31 18.55 -13.26
N ASN A 207 7.71 18.77 -12.10
CA ASN A 207 7.72 20.03 -11.36
C ASN A 207 8.19 19.83 -9.92
N GLY A 208 8.42 20.94 -9.19
CA GLY A 208 8.98 20.89 -7.83
C GLY A 208 8.00 20.49 -6.73
N ASP A 209 6.69 20.50 -7.01
CA ASP A 209 5.64 20.17 -6.02
C ASP A 209 5.37 18.66 -5.89
N GLY A 210 5.92 17.85 -6.81
CA GLY A 210 5.77 16.40 -6.82
C GLY A 210 4.37 15.91 -7.21
N ASN A 211 3.56 16.78 -7.83
CA ASN A 211 2.20 16.45 -8.29
C ASN A 211 2.15 16.01 -9.76
N GLU A 212 3.19 16.27 -10.53
CA GLU A 212 3.29 15.85 -11.92
C GLU A 212 4.49 14.93 -12.09
N VAL A 213 4.23 13.68 -12.51
CA VAL A 213 5.24 12.61 -12.56
C VAL A 213 5.23 11.93 -13.91
N ARG A 214 6.41 11.84 -14.52
CA ARG A 214 6.64 10.98 -15.69
C ARG A 214 7.03 9.59 -15.24
N ILE A 215 6.40 8.55 -15.84
CA ILE A 215 6.72 7.14 -15.61
C ILE A 215 7.19 6.51 -16.92
N SER A 216 8.34 5.84 -16.90
CA SER A 216 8.89 5.15 -18.07
C SER A 216 9.52 3.81 -17.66
N PRO A 217 9.23 2.71 -18.41
CA PRO A 217 8.21 2.61 -19.45
C PRO A 217 6.80 2.81 -18.90
N TRP A 218 5.84 3.22 -19.75
CA TRP A 218 4.47 3.57 -19.36
C TRP A 218 3.61 2.31 -19.20
N PRO A 219 3.00 2.06 -18.00
CA PRO A 219 2.31 0.80 -17.75
C PRO A 219 0.78 0.87 -17.90
N PHE A 220 0.19 2.03 -18.11
CA PHE A 220 -1.25 2.22 -18.08
C PHE A 220 -1.90 2.22 -19.48
N LYS A 221 -3.22 1.99 -19.51
CA LYS A 221 -4.04 1.95 -20.73
C LYS A 221 -4.20 3.32 -21.37
N ARG A 222 -4.34 4.38 -20.56
CA ARG A 222 -4.48 5.76 -21.02
C ARG A 222 -3.12 6.44 -21.14
N VAL A 223 -2.99 7.42 -22.01
CA VAL A 223 -1.75 8.18 -22.22
C VAL A 223 -1.39 9.12 -21.06
N THR A 224 -2.38 9.48 -20.26
CA THR A 224 -2.24 10.22 -18.98
C THR A 224 -3.19 9.66 -17.95
N LEU A 225 -2.86 9.83 -16.68
CA LEU A 225 -3.71 9.38 -15.59
C LEU A 225 -3.71 10.42 -14.48
N THR A 226 -4.91 10.88 -14.08
CA THR A 226 -5.12 11.73 -12.93
C THR A 226 -5.53 10.88 -11.75
N LEU A 227 -4.75 10.93 -10.67
CA LEU A 227 -5.01 10.26 -9.40
C LEU A 227 -5.42 11.29 -8.36
N ARG A 228 -6.25 10.90 -7.39
CA ARG A 228 -6.74 11.78 -6.34
C ARG A 228 -6.80 11.07 -5.00
N CYS A 229 -6.41 11.79 -3.96
CA CYS A 229 -6.70 11.44 -2.57
C CYS A 229 -6.84 12.71 -1.74
N GLU A 230 -7.07 12.56 -0.45
CA GLU A 230 -7.12 13.66 0.49
C GLU A 230 -6.21 13.39 1.67
N GLY A 231 -5.60 14.46 2.19
CA GLY A 231 -4.87 14.46 3.45
C GLY A 231 -5.44 15.48 4.43
N ARG A 232 -4.84 15.56 5.60
CA ARG A 232 -5.15 16.56 6.64
C ARG A 232 -3.96 17.47 6.84
N ARG A 233 -4.13 18.79 6.78
CA ARG A 233 -3.07 19.74 7.09
C ARG A 233 -2.91 19.86 8.59
N LEU A 234 -1.78 19.39 9.10
CA LEU A 234 -1.49 19.33 10.52
C LEU A 234 -0.35 20.28 10.88
N PRO A 235 -0.64 21.59 11.14
CA PRO A 235 0.39 22.52 11.52
C PRO A 235 0.86 22.29 12.95
N GLY A 236 2.17 22.36 13.17
CA GLY A 236 2.73 22.34 14.51
C GLY A 236 3.31 20.98 14.94
N LYS A 237 3.66 20.94 16.22
CA LYS A 237 4.22 19.79 16.92
C LYS A 237 3.58 19.66 18.30
N TRP A 238 3.38 18.43 18.74
CA TRP A 238 2.70 18.12 20.00
C TRP A 238 3.63 17.38 20.97
N LYS A 239 3.33 17.56 22.25
CA LYS A 239 3.94 16.80 23.35
C LYS A 239 2.91 15.85 24.00
N ASP A 240 1.65 16.02 23.65
CA ASP A 240 0.52 15.28 24.18
C ASP A 240 -0.23 14.58 23.05
N CYS A 241 -0.44 13.27 23.19
CA CYS A 241 -1.06 12.43 22.17
C CYS A 241 -2.54 12.78 21.95
N LEU A 242 -3.29 13.12 23.00
CA LEU A 242 -4.71 13.45 22.89
C LEU A 242 -4.87 14.78 22.15
N LYS A 243 -4.07 15.78 22.49
CA LYS A 243 -4.08 17.08 21.80
C LYS A 243 -3.68 16.97 20.33
N MET A 244 -2.75 16.09 20.00
CA MET A 244 -2.39 15.79 18.62
C MET A 244 -3.56 15.15 17.87
N ARG A 245 -4.28 14.18 18.48
CA ARG A 245 -5.46 13.55 17.89
C ARG A 245 -6.61 14.53 17.68
N GLU A 246 -6.90 15.40 18.66
CA GLU A 246 -7.89 16.45 18.55
C GLU A 246 -7.55 17.43 17.40
N ALA A 247 -6.28 17.85 17.32
CA ALA A 247 -5.81 18.68 16.22
C ALA A 247 -5.95 17.99 14.86
N LEU A 248 -5.62 16.70 14.77
CA LEU A 248 -5.78 15.92 13.55
C LEU A 248 -7.25 15.78 13.13
N GLN A 249 -8.16 15.54 14.09
CA GLN A 249 -9.60 15.43 13.82
C GLN A 249 -10.20 16.72 13.28
N SER A 250 -9.75 17.87 13.78
CA SER A 250 -10.21 19.19 13.36
C SER A 250 -9.40 19.81 12.22
N ALA A 251 -8.31 19.16 11.79
CA ALA A 251 -7.44 19.65 10.74
C ALA A 251 -8.18 19.78 9.40
N PRO A 252 -7.94 20.86 8.62
CA PRO A 252 -8.58 21.04 7.33
C PRO A 252 -8.14 19.95 6.33
N TRP A 253 -9.09 19.54 5.49
CA TRP A 253 -8.83 18.64 4.38
C TRP A 253 -8.04 19.33 3.28
N VAL A 254 -7.10 18.60 2.69
CA VAL A 254 -6.29 19.05 1.55
C VAL A 254 -6.46 18.03 0.42
N PRO A 255 -7.12 18.38 -0.69
CA PRO A 255 -7.16 17.54 -1.86
C PRO A 255 -5.78 17.45 -2.50
N ILE A 256 -5.38 16.24 -2.83
CA ILE A 256 -4.11 15.92 -3.51
C ILE A 256 -4.48 15.36 -4.88
N GLN A 257 -4.09 16.05 -5.93
CA GLN A 257 -4.24 15.59 -7.30
C GLN A 257 -2.85 15.33 -7.88
N ILE A 258 -2.66 14.17 -8.52
CA ILE A 258 -1.39 13.76 -9.09
C ILE A 258 -1.61 13.40 -10.56
N GLU A 259 -0.85 14.03 -11.44
CA GLU A 259 -0.89 13.79 -12.88
C GLU A 259 0.27 12.89 -13.28
N LEU A 260 -0.05 11.73 -13.86
CA LEU A 260 0.93 10.80 -14.42
C LEU A 260 0.92 10.88 -15.94
N ARG A 261 2.12 10.81 -16.52
CA ARG A 261 2.32 10.78 -17.98
C ARG A 261 3.50 9.89 -18.40
N ALA A 262 3.48 9.46 -19.68
CA ALA A 262 4.58 8.74 -20.31
C ALA A 262 5.87 9.56 -20.45
#